data_880b4d5a28860bdd8a34483ff6475367
#
_entry.id   880b4d5a28860bdd8a34483ff6475367
#
_cell.length_a   1.000
_cell.length_b   1.000
_cell.length_c   1.000
_cell.angle_alpha   90.00
_cell.angle_beta   90.00
_cell.angle_gamma   90.00
#
_symmetry.space_group_name_H-M   'P 1'
#
loop_
_entity.id
_entity.type
_entity.pdbx_description
1 polymer ?
#
loop_
_entity_poly.entity_id
_entity_poly.type
_entity_poly.pdbx_seq_one_letter_code
_entity_poly.pdbx_strand_id
1 'polypeptide(L)'
;MLSMSEKGIFPSRFLFCIITISMFLLILSSVFLLQFGNSSLIPHSVFKLILVNGTVYLKSNVKNELKLPFFSSESSKVDAQTLVRSGDSSCHKSGYRKKMCAYRHPTIESCDTNQALLRVYMYDLPSEFHFGLLGWKGKLNQVWPEVNDPSRIPSYPGGLNLQHSIEYWLTLDLLSSNTPNVVRPCTAIRVTNSSQADIIFVPFFASLSYNRHSKLRGKEKVSVNKMLQNKLVKFLTTQNEWKRFGGKDHVIVAHHPNSMLDARGKLGSAMFVLADFGRYPSEIANIEKDIIAPYRHVVRTIPSADSAPFDKRPILVFFQGAIYRKDAGHGMASSKFCLNIAGDTPSSNRLFDAIVSHCVPVIVSDEIELPFEDVIDYSEICIFVRASDAVKKGYLLNLLRGISRDQWTKMWEKLKETVRHFQYQYPSQPCDAVDMIWEAVARKVPMVQLKTHRENRYRRSERIK
;
A
#
# COMPACT_ATOMS: atom_id res chain seq x y z
N MET A 1 61.73 15.18 49.54
CA MET A 1 60.51 15.73 50.13
C MET A 1 59.40 15.33 49.20
N LEU A 2 58.82 14.20 49.48
CA LEU A 2 57.46 13.94 49.96
C LEU A 2 56.36 14.59 49.11
N SER A 3 55.68 13.75 48.36
CA SER A 3 54.29 13.97 48.01
C SER A 3 53.59 12.59 47.93
N MET A 4 52.64 12.38 48.80
CA MET A 4 51.81 11.17 48.90
C MET A 4 50.70 11.23 47.85
N SER A 5 50.52 10.11 47.14
CA SER A 5 49.38 9.78 46.33
C SER A 5 48.28 9.18 47.21
N GLU A 6 47.15 9.84 47.39
CA GLU A 6 45.95 9.21 47.96
C GLU A 6 45.17 8.48 46.86
N LYS A 7 45.20 7.16 46.92
CA LYS A 7 44.27 6.27 46.23
C LYS A 7 43.00 6.18 47.06
N GLY A 8 41.95 6.83 46.65
CA GLY A 8 40.60 6.61 47.18
C GLY A 8 40.09 5.21 46.84
N ILE A 9 40.13 4.31 47.80
CA ILE A 9 39.54 2.97 47.72
C ILE A 9 38.06 3.14 48.09
N PHE A 10 37.20 3.11 47.10
CA PHE A 10 35.74 2.95 47.32
C PHE A 10 35.53 1.54 47.89
N PRO A 11 34.81 1.37 49.05
CA PRO A 11 34.57 0.08 49.63
C PRO A 11 33.76 -0.80 48.67
N SER A 12 34.25 -2.02 48.40
CA SER A 12 33.66 -2.96 47.44
C SER A 12 32.19 -3.26 47.69
N ARG A 13 31.71 -3.07 48.91
CA ARG A 13 30.31 -3.20 49.32
C ARG A 13 29.39 -2.10 48.67
N PHE A 14 29.92 -0.91 48.46
CA PHE A 14 29.17 0.19 47.84
C PHE A 14 29.00 -0.08 46.34
N LEU A 15 30.01 -0.59 45.68
CA LEU A 15 29.96 -0.99 44.26
C LEU A 15 28.98 -2.15 44.08
N PHE A 16 28.96 -3.10 44.98
CA PHE A 16 28.02 -4.23 44.95
C PHE A 16 26.58 -3.79 45.15
N CYS A 17 26.28 -2.83 46.03
CA CYS A 17 24.97 -2.23 46.20
C CYS A 17 24.52 -1.49 44.94
N ILE A 18 25.38 -0.73 44.29
CA ILE A 18 25.03 0.00 43.06
C ILE A 18 24.73 -0.99 41.93
N ILE A 19 25.51 -2.05 41.77
CA ILE A 19 25.27 -3.08 40.73
C ILE A 19 23.96 -3.83 41.01
N THR A 20 23.67 -4.20 42.25
CA THR A 20 22.42 -4.90 42.60
C THR A 20 21.18 -4.02 42.41
N ILE A 21 21.23 -2.73 42.77
CA ILE A 21 20.17 -1.76 42.53
C ILE A 21 19.97 -1.52 41.04
N SER A 22 21.05 -1.40 40.28
CA SER A 22 20.99 -1.23 38.80
C SER A 22 20.36 -2.45 38.12
N MET A 23 20.75 -3.67 38.51
CA MET A 23 20.15 -4.91 38.02
C MET A 23 18.69 -5.02 38.40
N PHE A 24 18.29 -4.63 39.61
CA PHE A 24 16.89 -4.62 40.04
C PHE A 24 16.06 -3.61 39.27
N LEU A 25 16.58 -2.43 38.98
CA LEU A 25 15.92 -1.40 38.16
C LEU A 25 15.80 -1.85 36.70
N LEU A 26 16.79 -2.54 36.14
CA LEU A 26 16.71 -3.12 34.80
C LEU A 26 15.66 -4.22 34.71
N ILE A 27 15.56 -5.09 35.72
CA ILE A 27 14.53 -6.14 35.80
C ILE A 27 13.13 -5.50 35.93
N LEU A 28 12.99 -4.51 36.83
CA LEU A 28 11.73 -3.75 36.99
C LEU A 28 11.32 -3.03 35.69
N SER A 29 12.27 -2.38 35.04
CA SER A 29 12.05 -1.73 33.72
C SER A 29 11.66 -2.74 32.64
N SER A 30 12.29 -3.91 32.62
CA SER A 30 11.98 -5.01 31.71
C SER A 30 10.57 -5.57 31.97
N VAL A 31 10.21 -5.79 33.23
CA VAL A 31 8.85 -6.24 33.61
C VAL A 31 7.81 -5.16 33.31
N PHE A 32 8.13 -3.88 33.54
CA PHE A 32 7.27 -2.77 33.21
C PHE A 32 7.06 -2.62 31.69
N LEU A 33 8.13 -2.77 30.89
CA LEU A 33 8.05 -2.80 29.44
C LEU A 33 7.28 -4.03 28.93
N LEU A 34 7.38 -5.18 29.60
CA LEU A 34 6.59 -6.37 29.28
C LEU A 34 5.10 -6.23 29.67
N GLN A 35 4.80 -5.49 30.74
CA GLN A 35 3.42 -5.23 31.18
C GLN A 35 2.73 -4.06 30.47
N PHE A 36 3.47 -3.02 30.11
CA PHE A 36 2.93 -1.78 29.54
C PHE A 36 3.43 -1.46 28.13
N GLY A 37 4.44 -2.17 27.61
CA GLY A 37 4.95 -2.05 26.24
C GLY A 37 4.15 -2.81 25.19
N ASN A 38 3.13 -3.56 25.58
CA ASN A 38 2.24 -4.29 24.67
C ASN A 38 1.01 -3.48 24.27
N SER A 39 1.22 -2.35 23.65
CA SER A 39 0.24 -1.84 22.69
C SER A 39 0.51 -2.49 21.31
N SER A 40 0.57 -3.82 21.24
CA SER A 40 0.29 -4.52 20.01
C SER A 40 -1.22 -4.45 19.80
N LEU A 41 -1.64 -3.85 18.70
CA LEU A 41 -3.03 -3.67 18.28
C LEU A 41 -3.82 -5.00 18.15
N ILE A 42 -3.21 -6.13 18.50
CA ILE A 42 -3.83 -7.46 18.46
C ILE A 42 -3.75 -8.09 19.85
N PRO A 43 -4.89 -8.34 20.54
CA PRO A 43 -4.91 -9.06 21.80
C PRO A 43 -4.27 -10.46 21.69
N HIS A 44 -3.49 -10.85 22.68
CA HIS A 44 -2.81 -12.17 22.77
C HIS A 44 -3.70 -13.38 22.56
N SER A 45 -5.03 -13.24 22.75
CA SER A 45 -6.04 -14.26 22.49
C SER A 45 -6.24 -14.58 21.02
N VAL A 46 -6.06 -13.59 20.11
CA VAL A 46 -6.12 -13.81 18.66
C VAL A 46 -4.87 -14.52 18.17
N PHE A 47 -3.71 -14.23 18.73
CA PHE A 47 -2.45 -14.94 18.45
C PHE A 47 -2.52 -16.43 18.82
N LYS A 48 -3.16 -16.78 19.93
CA LYS A 48 -3.31 -18.18 20.36
C LYS A 48 -4.23 -18.99 19.44
N LEU A 49 -5.23 -18.37 18.80
CA LEU A 49 -6.12 -19.01 17.83
C LEU A 49 -5.45 -19.27 16.47
N ILE A 50 -4.39 -18.51 16.16
CA ILE A 50 -3.73 -18.48 14.85
C ILE A 50 -2.45 -19.32 14.82
N LEU A 51 -1.81 -19.58 15.98
CA LEU A 51 -0.45 -20.13 16.05
C LEU A 51 -0.34 -21.67 16.13
N VAL A 52 -1.43 -22.43 15.97
CA VAL A 52 -1.30 -23.88 15.82
C VAL A 52 -1.01 -24.19 14.34
N ASN A 53 0.27 -24.37 14.03
CA ASN A 53 0.82 -24.82 12.72
C ASN A 53 0.74 -23.86 11.52
N GLY A 54 0.55 -22.55 11.68
CA GLY A 54 0.73 -21.56 10.60
C GLY A 54 -0.24 -21.62 9.43
N THR A 55 -1.17 -22.58 9.39
CA THR A 55 -2.24 -22.69 8.39
C THR A 55 -3.48 -23.28 9.05
N VAL A 56 -4.60 -22.57 8.99
CA VAL A 56 -5.89 -23.02 9.55
C VAL A 56 -6.82 -23.39 8.40
N TYR A 57 -7.15 -24.67 8.27
CA TYR A 57 -8.15 -25.17 7.35
C TYR A 57 -9.40 -25.56 8.15
N LEU A 58 -10.51 -24.87 7.96
CA LEU A 58 -11.80 -25.25 8.53
C LEU A 58 -12.69 -25.79 7.42
N LYS A 59 -12.85 -27.14 7.41
CA LYS A 59 -13.80 -27.80 6.50
C LYS A 59 -15.25 -27.47 6.90
N SER A 60 -16.05 -27.12 5.92
CA SER A 60 -17.52 -27.03 6.12
C SER A 60 -18.12 -28.43 6.25
N ASN A 61 -18.33 -28.89 7.48
CA ASN A 61 -19.16 -30.11 7.70
C ASN A 61 -20.63 -29.75 7.53
N VAL A 62 -21.16 -30.06 6.38
CA VAL A 62 -22.59 -30.10 6.17
C VAL A 62 -23.11 -31.42 6.74
N LYS A 63 -23.64 -31.42 7.96
CA LYS A 63 -24.74 -32.21 8.46
C LYS A 63 -24.83 -32.05 9.99
N ASN A 64 -25.74 -31.19 10.41
CA ASN A 64 -26.69 -31.46 11.49
C ASN A 64 -27.54 -30.18 11.68
N GLU A 65 -28.81 -30.34 11.31
CA GLU A 65 -29.87 -29.40 11.64
C GLU A 65 -30.04 -29.35 13.17
N LEU A 66 -29.73 -28.21 13.77
CA LEU A 66 -30.16 -27.83 15.10
C LEU A 66 -31.21 -26.74 14.95
N LYS A 67 -32.47 -27.13 15.11
CA LYS A 67 -33.59 -26.20 15.28
C LYS A 67 -33.32 -25.29 16.46
N LEU A 68 -33.24 -24.01 16.21
CA LEU A 68 -33.26 -22.97 17.24
C LEU A 68 -34.67 -22.44 17.42
N PRO A 69 -35.13 -22.20 18.67
CA PRO A 69 -36.46 -21.73 18.92
C PRO A 69 -36.66 -20.28 18.49
N PHE A 70 -37.80 -20.04 17.91
CA PHE A 70 -38.33 -18.76 17.50
C PHE A 70 -38.57 -17.86 18.73
N PHE A 71 -37.87 -16.73 18.83
CA PHE A 71 -38.27 -15.65 19.72
C PHE A 71 -38.97 -14.58 18.90
N SER A 72 -40.29 -14.49 19.11
CA SER A 72 -41.10 -13.39 18.65
C SER A 72 -40.80 -12.15 19.46
N SER A 73 -40.40 -11.05 18.82
CA SER A 73 -40.43 -9.73 19.42
C SER A 73 -41.49 -8.89 18.74
N GLU A 74 -42.42 -8.42 19.57
CA GLU A 74 -43.54 -7.57 19.22
C GLU A 74 -43.10 -6.25 18.62
N SER A 75 -43.84 -5.85 17.58
CA SER A 75 -43.71 -4.54 16.92
C SER A 75 -44.44 -3.49 17.75
N SER A 76 -43.81 -2.40 18.10
CA SER A 76 -44.46 -1.15 18.42
C SER A 76 -44.43 -0.22 17.20
N LYS A 77 -45.63 0.00 16.65
CA LYS A 77 -45.91 1.01 15.63
C LYS A 77 -45.78 2.41 16.25
N VAL A 78 -45.09 3.29 15.59
CA VAL A 78 -45.24 4.73 15.74
C VAL A 78 -45.49 5.32 14.38
N ASP A 79 -46.69 5.89 14.24
CA ASP A 79 -47.14 6.65 13.06
C ASP A 79 -46.39 7.98 12.96
N ALA A 80 -45.92 8.29 11.76
CA ALA A 80 -45.50 9.63 11.40
C ALA A 80 -46.18 10.04 10.09
N GLN A 81 -47.09 10.97 10.25
CA GLN A 81 -47.82 11.62 9.17
C GLN A 81 -46.93 12.57 8.35
N THR A 82 -47.06 12.43 7.08
CA THR A 82 -46.97 13.31 5.93
C THR A 82 -46.62 14.78 6.16
N LEU A 83 -45.54 15.22 5.52
CA LEU A 83 -45.46 16.58 4.95
C LEU A 83 -44.75 16.50 3.57
N VAL A 84 -45.58 16.64 2.55
CA VAL A 84 -45.18 16.81 1.16
C VAL A 84 -44.62 18.22 1.01
N ARG A 85 -43.37 18.32 0.49
CA ARG A 85 -42.93 19.49 -0.26
C ARG A 85 -42.04 19.04 -1.39
N SER A 86 -42.56 19.28 -2.58
CA SER A 86 -41.93 19.15 -3.89
C SER A 86 -40.67 20.01 -4.00
N GLY A 87 -39.62 19.42 -4.52
CA GLY A 87 -38.37 20.10 -4.88
C GLY A 87 -37.48 19.12 -5.61
N ASP A 88 -37.68 19.01 -6.93
CA ASP A 88 -36.82 18.26 -7.83
C ASP A 88 -35.37 18.77 -7.75
N SER A 89 -34.48 17.92 -7.34
CA SER A 89 -33.09 17.86 -7.82
C SER A 89 -32.48 16.53 -7.42
N SER A 90 -32.85 15.48 -8.17
CA SER A 90 -32.18 14.19 -8.13
C SER A 90 -30.83 14.31 -8.83
N CYS A 91 -29.81 14.72 -8.09
CA CYS A 91 -28.43 14.55 -8.52
C CYS A 91 -28.08 13.06 -8.38
N HIS A 92 -28.15 12.35 -9.50
CA HIS A 92 -27.74 10.94 -9.61
C HIS A 92 -26.24 10.77 -9.31
N LYS A 93 -25.87 10.62 -8.05
CA LYS A 93 -24.50 10.31 -7.62
C LYS A 93 -24.01 8.92 -8.06
N SER A 94 -24.88 8.02 -8.47
CA SER A 94 -24.55 6.65 -8.90
C SER A 94 -24.00 6.55 -10.34
N GLY A 95 -24.32 7.49 -11.22
CA GLY A 95 -23.92 7.43 -12.64
C GLY A 95 -22.48 7.86 -12.92
N TYR A 96 -21.87 8.66 -12.05
CA TYR A 96 -20.53 9.22 -12.30
C TYR A 96 -19.40 8.22 -11.94
N ARG A 97 -19.59 7.37 -10.93
CA ARG A 97 -18.61 6.35 -10.51
C ARG A 97 -18.39 5.24 -11.54
N LYS A 98 -19.43 4.81 -12.25
CA LYS A 98 -19.37 3.71 -13.24
C LYS A 98 -18.66 4.07 -14.56
N LYS A 99 -18.43 5.38 -14.84
CA LYS A 99 -17.99 5.85 -16.16
C LYS A 99 -16.48 6.09 -16.30
N MET A 100 -15.67 6.13 -15.23
CA MET A 100 -14.27 6.59 -15.36
C MET A 100 -13.36 5.60 -16.08
N CYS A 101 -13.39 4.34 -15.74
CA CYS A 101 -12.53 3.34 -16.37
C CYS A 101 -13.10 2.77 -17.68
N ALA A 102 -14.44 2.79 -17.86
CA ALA A 102 -15.10 2.21 -19.03
C ALA A 102 -15.14 3.15 -20.26
N TYR A 103 -14.92 4.45 -20.11
CA TYR A 103 -15.21 5.44 -21.18
C TYR A 103 -13.99 6.15 -21.77
N ARG A 104 -12.78 5.96 -21.26
CA ARG A 104 -11.65 6.83 -21.65
C ARG A 104 -10.54 6.22 -22.49
N HIS A 105 -10.51 4.91 -22.68
CA HIS A 105 -9.36 4.34 -23.37
C HIS A 105 -9.75 3.48 -24.58
N PRO A 106 -9.89 4.07 -25.77
CA PRO A 106 -9.46 3.35 -26.94
C PRO A 106 -7.96 3.09 -26.73
N THR A 107 -7.52 1.84 -26.90
CA THR A 107 -6.12 1.48 -27.08
C THR A 107 -5.62 2.27 -28.30
N ILE A 108 -4.94 3.38 -28.05
CA ILE A 108 -4.47 4.26 -29.13
C ILE A 108 -3.04 3.83 -29.44
N GLU A 109 -2.78 3.52 -30.71
CA GLU A 109 -1.43 3.16 -31.18
C GLU A 109 -0.39 4.26 -30.97
N SER A 110 -0.81 5.50 -30.77
CA SER A 110 0.06 6.63 -30.39
C SER A 110 -0.69 7.62 -29.48
N CYS A 111 -0.27 7.70 -28.22
CA CYS A 111 -0.79 8.71 -27.29
C CYS A 111 -0.14 10.06 -27.56
N ASP A 112 -0.94 11.09 -27.86
CA ASP A 112 -0.47 12.47 -28.00
C ASP A 112 -0.51 13.21 -26.64
N THR A 113 0.40 14.17 -26.45
CA THR A 113 0.47 15.04 -25.26
C THR A 113 -0.81 15.80 -24.97
N ASN A 114 -1.61 16.09 -26.01
CA ASN A 114 -2.91 16.77 -25.88
C ASN A 114 -4.05 15.83 -25.44
N GLN A 115 -3.88 14.52 -25.65
CA GLN A 115 -4.84 13.49 -25.28
C GLN A 115 -4.60 12.89 -23.91
N ALA A 116 -3.34 12.95 -23.42
CA ALA A 116 -2.96 12.43 -22.14
C ALA A 116 -3.68 13.15 -21.00
N LEU A 117 -4.17 12.38 -20.03
CA LEU A 117 -4.78 12.91 -18.81
C LEU A 117 -3.74 13.60 -17.93
N LEU A 118 -2.49 13.12 -17.96
CA LEU A 118 -1.40 13.57 -17.10
C LEU A 118 -0.07 13.65 -17.87
N ARG A 119 0.53 14.83 -17.90
CA ARG A 119 1.88 15.05 -18.44
C ARG A 119 2.88 14.99 -17.31
N VAL A 120 3.81 14.05 -17.38
CA VAL A 120 4.75 13.73 -16.32
C VAL A 120 6.17 14.04 -16.77
N TYR A 121 6.84 14.95 -16.09
CA TYR A 121 8.28 15.07 -16.20
C TYR A 121 8.94 14.06 -15.26
N MET A 122 9.85 13.23 -15.75
CA MET A 122 10.59 12.28 -14.94
C MET A 122 12.06 12.67 -14.93
N TYR A 123 12.65 12.82 -13.74
CA TYR A 123 14.08 13.10 -13.61
C TYR A 123 14.93 11.99 -14.23
N ASP A 124 16.00 12.36 -14.90
CA ASP A 124 17.05 11.43 -15.34
C ASP A 124 18.08 11.22 -14.23
N LEU A 125 17.66 10.52 -13.16
CA LEU A 125 18.56 10.18 -12.05
C LEU A 125 19.63 9.19 -12.50
N PRO A 126 20.83 9.20 -11.87
CA PRO A 126 21.84 8.16 -12.07
C PRO A 126 21.28 6.75 -11.81
N SER A 127 21.77 5.76 -12.55
CA SER A 127 21.27 4.37 -12.49
C SER A 127 21.30 3.75 -11.08
N GLU A 128 22.19 4.25 -10.20
CA GLU A 128 22.26 3.81 -8.79
C GLU A 128 20.94 4.00 -8.01
N PHE A 129 20.05 4.87 -8.47
CA PHE A 129 18.75 5.09 -7.84
C PHE A 129 17.66 4.14 -8.35
N HIS A 130 17.83 3.54 -9.50
CA HIS A 130 16.79 2.75 -10.15
C HIS A 130 17.33 1.42 -10.71
N PHE A 131 17.47 1.24 -12.01
CA PHE A 131 17.84 -0.04 -12.64
C PHE A 131 19.23 -0.55 -12.25
N GLY A 132 20.15 0.32 -11.82
CA GLY A 132 21.44 -0.08 -11.25
C GLY A 132 21.28 -0.93 -9.97
N LEU A 133 20.22 -0.69 -9.17
CA LEU A 133 19.88 -1.55 -8.03
C LEU A 133 19.47 -2.97 -8.45
N LEU A 134 19.08 -3.17 -9.72
CA LEU A 134 18.80 -4.48 -10.30
C LEU A 134 20.06 -5.13 -10.91
N GLY A 135 21.19 -4.43 -10.87
CA GLY A 135 22.44 -4.87 -11.50
C GLY A 135 22.60 -4.46 -12.97
N TRP A 136 21.68 -3.64 -13.49
CA TRP A 136 21.79 -3.12 -14.84
C TRP A 136 22.96 -2.13 -14.98
N LYS A 137 23.73 -2.33 -16.05
CA LYS A 137 24.83 -1.44 -16.43
C LYS A 137 24.54 -0.94 -17.83
N GLY A 138 24.20 0.35 -17.94
CA GLY A 138 24.01 1.00 -19.23
C GLY A 138 25.33 1.20 -19.99
N LYS A 139 25.22 1.49 -21.28
CA LYS A 139 26.35 1.99 -22.09
C LYS A 139 26.74 3.41 -21.60
N LEU A 140 27.89 3.91 -22.09
CA LEU A 140 28.30 5.28 -21.79
C LEU A 140 27.16 6.27 -22.13
N ASN A 141 26.81 7.12 -21.19
CA ASN A 141 25.71 8.10 -21.28
C ASN A 141 24.28 7.52 -21.39
N GLN A 142 24.09 6.21 -21.18
CA GLN A 142 22.77 5.62 -21.14
C GLN A 142 22.22 5.62 -19.71
N VAL A 143 21.14 6.37 -19.48
CA VAL A 143 20.45 6.45 -18.16
C VAL A 143 19.41 5.35 -18.00
N TRP A 144 18.74 4.95 -19.08
CA TRP A 144 17.60 4.04 -19.06
C TRP A 144 17.84 2.79 -19.88
N PRO A 145 17.30 1.63 -19.46
CA PRO A 145 17.29 0.43 -20.31
C PRO A 145 16.39 0.62 -21.54
N GLU A 146 16.62 -0.17 -22.55
CA GLU A 146 15.70 -0.29 -23.67
C GLU A 146 14.42 -1.00 -23.21
N VAL A 147 13.26 -0.40 -23.48
CA VAL A 147 11.95 -0.88 -23.01
C VAL A 147 11.03 -1.35 -24.13
N ASN A 148 11.46 -1.21 -25.39
CA ASN A 148 10.74 -1.70 -26.58
C ASN A 148 10.69 -3.24 -26.67
N ASP A 149 11.65 -3.93 -26.06
CA ASP A 149 11.72 -5.37 -25.99
C ASP A 149 11.65 -5.83 -24.52
N PRO A 150 10.54 -6.45 -24.06
CA PRO A 150 10.38 -6.92 -22.70
C PRO A 150 11.49 -7.85 -22.20
N SER A 151 12.16 -8.60 -23.12
CA SER A 151 13.24 -9.51 -22.77
C SER A 151 14.53 -8.79 -22.34
N ARG A 152 14.69 -7.53 -22.72
CA ARG A 152 15.85 -6.67 -22.38
C ARG A 152 15.65 -5.85 -21.13
N ILE A 153 14.43 -5.82 -20.60
CA ILE A 153 14.13 -5.08 -19.38
C ILE A 153 14.72 -5.83 -18.18
N PRO A 154 15.53 -5.16 -17.32
CA PRO A 154 16.09 -5.80 -16.14
C PRO A 154 14.97 -6.32 -15.22
N SER A 155 15.01 -7.62 -14.92
CA SER A 155 13.99 -8.29 -14.11
C SER A 155 13.98 -7.78 -12.67
N TYR A 156 12.81 -7.50 -12.12
CA TYR A 156 12.69 -7.19 -10.72
C TYR A 156 12.75 -8.47 -9.87
N PRO A 157 13.46 -8.48 -8.71
CA PRO A 157 13.59 -9.68 -7.89
C PRO A 157 12.23 -10.17 -7.38
N GLY A 158 12.07 -11.48 -7.40
CA GLY A 158 10.87 -12.14 -6.89
C GLY A 158 10.74 -12.14 -5.37
N GLY A 159 9.74 -12.88 -4.88
CA GLY A 159 9.45 -13.03 -3.45
C GLY A 159 8.99 -11.72 -2.81
N LEU A 160 9.45 -11.46 -1.58
CA LEU A 160 9.05 -10.26 -0.82
C LEU A 160 9.49 -8.93 -1.46
N ASN A 161 10.47 -8.94 -2.37
CA ASN A 161 10.82 -7.72 -3.09
C ASN A 161 9.70 -7.33 -4.05
N LEU A 162 9.11 -8.31 -4.74
CA LEU A 162 8.13 -8.08 -5.80
C LEU A 162 6.87 -7.35 -5.30
N GLN A 163 6.43 -7.64 -4.09
CA GLN A 163 5.22 -7.03 -3.52
C GLN A 163 5.27 -5.50 -3.41
N HIS A 164 6.47 -4.92 -3.38
CA HIS A 164 6.70 -3.48 -3.26
C HIS A 164 7.32 -2.87 -4.53
N SER A 165 7.17 -3.50 -5.69
CA SER A 165 7.83 -3.10 -6.95
C SER A 165 7.14 -1.95 -7.69
N ILE A 166 6.33 -1.16 -7.02
CA ILE A 166 5.49 -0.12 -7.65
C ILE A 166 6.32 0.91 -8.42
N GLU A 167 7.43 1.36 -7.85
CA GLU A 167 8.37 2.29 -8.50
C GLU A 167 8.89 1.78 -9.84
N TYR A 168 9.11 0.48 -9.96
CA TYR A 168 9.58 -0.15 -11.19
C TYR A 168 8.52 -0.09 -12.29
N TRP A 169 7.26 -0.44 -11.96
CA TRP A 169 6.17 -0.47 -12.93
C TRP A 169 5.81 0.93 -13.45
N LEU A 170 5.74 1.93 -12.56
CA LEU A 170 5.48 3.32 -12.95
C LEU A 170 6.62 3.90 -13.81
N THR A 171 7.87 3.55 -13.49
CA THR A 171 9.02 3.98 -14.30
C THR A 171 8.99 3.36 -15.69
N LEU A 172 8.71 2.05 -15.81
CA LEU A 172 8.59 1.37 -17.09
C LEU A 172 7.47 1.97 -17.94
N ASP A 173 6.33 2.25 -17.33
CA ASP A 173 5.19 2.83 -18.03
C ASP A 173 5.55 4.20 -18.63
N LEU A 174 6.20 5.08 -17.88
CA LEU A 174 6.66 6.37 -18.41
C LEU A 174 7.73 6.22 -19.49
N LEU A 175 8.65 5.28 -19.37
CA LEU A 175 9.67 5.02 -20.39
C LEU A 175 9.04 4.52 -21.69
N SER A 176 7.98 3.72 -21.59
CA SER A 176 7.27 3.19 -22.76
C SER A 176 6.36 4.21 -23.45
N SER A 177 6.03 5.32 -22.79
CA SER A 177 5.06 6.29 -23.32
C SER A 177 5.48 6.96 -24.63
N ASN A 178 6.79 7.02 -24.89
CA ASN A 178 7.36 7.59 -26.12
C ASN A 178 7.97 6.51 -27.03
N THR A 179 7.69 5.23 -26.75
CA THR A 179 8.23 4.10 -27.54
C THR A 179 7.24 3.76 -28.66
N PRO A 180 7.64 3.80 -29.93
CA PRO A 180 6.79 3.40 -31.04
C PRO A 180 6.28 1.96 -30.89
N ASN A 181 5.07 1.69 -31.31
CA ASN A 181 4.43 0.37 -31.32
C ASN A 181 4.17 -0.26 -29.95
N VAL A 182 4.30 0.47 -28.86
CA VAL A 182 3.88 0.02 -27.53
C VAL A 182 2.46 0.51 -27.26
N VAL A 183 1.50 -0.41 -27.34
CA VAL A 183 0.09 -0.12 -27.04
C VAL A 183 -0.11 -0.07 -25.52
N ARG A 184 -0.56 1.06 -25.00
CA ARG A 184 -0.81 1.32 -23.58
C ARG A 184 -1.90 2.37 -23.37
N PRO A 185 -2.47 2.52 -22.15
CA PRO A 185 -3.38 3.61 -21.84
C PRO A 185 -2.73 4.99 -22.02
N CYS A 186 -3.50 5.96 -22.48
CA CYS A 186 -3.05 7.36 -22.61
C CYS A 186 -3.31 8.18 -21.33
N THR A 187 -3.21 7.58 -20.17
CA THR A 187 -3.42 8.23 -18.87
C THR A 187 -2.26 9.12 -18.50
N ALA A 188 -1.02 8.61 -18.55
CA ALA A 188 0.18 9.40 -18.29
C ALA A 188 1.16 9.34 -19.47
N ILE A 189 1.77 10.47 -19.81
CA ILE A 189 2.81 10.55 -20.84
C ILE A 189 4.03 11.26 -20.29
N ARG A 190 5.22 10.76 -20.60
CA ARG A 190 6.48 11.41 -20.23
C ARG A 190 6.74 12.60 -21.15
N VAL A 191 6.96 13.78 -20.54
CA VAL A 191 7.41 14.99 -21.24
C VAL A 191 8.85 15.30 -20.90
N THR A 192 9.58 15.91 -21.84
CA THR A 192 11.01 16.26 -21.68
C THR A 192 11.21 17.63 -21.03
N ASN A 193 10.22 18.50 -21.09
CA ASN A 193 10.27 19.84 -20.51
C ASN A 193 9.42 19.91 -19.24
N SER A 194 10.06 20.17 -18.09
CA SER A 194 9.38 20.29 -16.79
C SER A 194 8.36 21.42 -16.71
N SER A 195 8.45 22.43 -17.59
CA SER A 195 7.48 23.53 -17.63
C SER A 195 6.11 23.12 -18.24
N GLN A 196 6.10 22.04 -19.01
CA GLN A 196 4.89 21.48 -19.64
C GLN A 196 4.26 20.37 -18.81
N ALA A 197 4.91 19.97 -17.73
CA ALA A 197 4.45 18.87 -16.88
C ALA A 197 3.37 19.33 -15.88
N ASP A 198 2.41 18.47 -15.63
CA ASP A 198 1.42 18.61 -14.56
C ASP A 198 2.01 18.19 -13.22
N ILE A 199 2.89 17.18 -13.24
CA ILE A 199 3.64 16.65 -12.08
C ILE A 199 5.05 16.23 -12.47
N ILE A 200 5.88 16.02 -11.44
CA ILE A 200 7.26 15.56 -11.57
C ILE A 200 7.41 14.21 -10.86
N PHE A 201 7.81 13.19 -11.59
CA PHE A 201 8.05 11.86 -11.03
C PHE A 201 9.52 11.66 -10.66
N VAL A 202 9.74 11.09 -9.47
CA VAL A 202 11.07 10.79 -8.94
C VAL A 202 11.31 9.27 -9.04
N PRO A 203 12.10 8.81 -10.01
CA PRO A 203 12.29 7.38 -10.27
C PRO A 203 13.34 6.76 -9.33
N PHE A 204 13.07 6.76 -8.03
CA PHE A 204 13.89 6.10 -7.03
C PHE A 204 13.24 4.78 -6.59
N PHE A 205 13.94 3.66 -6.78
CA PHE A 205 13.47 2.35 -6.34
C PHE A 205 13.69 2.18 -4.84
N ALA A 206 12.95 2.98 -4.07
CA ALA A 206 13.11 3.15 -2.63
C ALA A 206 12.88 1.85 -1.86
N SER A 207 11.86 1.08 -2.23
CA SER A 207 11.54 -0.21 -1.61
C SER A 207 12.64 -1.24 -1.85
N LEU A 208 13.16 -1.31 -3.08
CA LEU A 208 14.27 -2.19 -3.43
C LEU A 208 15.56 -1.78 -2.74
N SER A 209 15.86 -0.47 -2.69
CA SER A 209 17.02 0.06 -1.98
C SER A 209 16.97 -0.33 -0.49
N TYR A 210 15.80 -0.20 0.14
CA TYR A 210 15.61 -0.63 1.53
C TYR A 210 15.85 -2.14 1.69
N ASN A 211 15.20 -2.97 0.91
CA ASN A 211 15.29 -4.42 1.04
C ASN A 211 16.70 -4.97 0.83
N ARG A 212 17.46 -4.37 -0.09
CA ARG A 212 18.81 -4.85 -0.43
C ARG A 212 19.94 -4.18 0.35
N HIS A 213 19.76 -2.94 0.77
CA HIS A 213 20.86 -2.07 1.20
C HIS A 213 20.60 -1.33 2.53
N SER A 214 19.59 -1.70 3.30
CA SER A 214 19.32 -1.09 4.62
C SER A 214 20.30 -1.56 5.71
N LYS A 215 20.82 -2.78 5.58
CA LYS A 215 21.78 -3.33 6.56
C LYS A 215 23.18 -2.76 6.35
N LEU A 216 23.88 -2.51 7.45
CA LEU A 216 25.30 -2.13 7.43
C LEU A 216 26.14 -3.29 6.92
N ARG A 217 27.15 -3.01 6.11
CA ARG A 217 28.09 -4.01 5.61
C ARG A 217 29.48 -3.76 6.22
N GLY A 218 30.00 -4.77 6.90
CA GLY A 218 31.35 -4.71 7.49
C GLY A 218 31.53 -3.54 8.46
N LYS A 219 32.53 -2.68 8.22
CA LYS A 219 32.88 -1.52 9.06
C LYS A 219 32.15 -0.23 8.65
N GLU A 220 31.19 -0.28 7.74
CA GLU A 220 30.46 0.91 7.29
C GLU A 220 29.63 1.52 8.43
N LYS A 221 29.69 2.85 8.57
CA LYS A 221 28.91 3.62 9.56
C LYS A 221 27.51 3.97 9.07
N VAL A 222 27.28 3.95 7.75
CA VAL A 222 26.03 4.35 7.10
C VAL A 222 25.70 3.33 6.03
N SER A 223 24.45 2.86 6.00
CA SER A 223 24.01 1.93 4.97
C SER A 223 23.92 2.62 3.58
N VAL A 224 24.09 1.83 2.52
CA VAL A 224 23.96 2.33 1.14
C VAL A 224 22.57 2.93 0.92
N ASN A 225 21.52 2.33 1.47
CA ASN A 225 20.16 2.87 1.42
C ASN A 225 20.06 4.28 2.01
N LYS A 226 20.64 4.52 3.19
CA LYS A 226 20.65 5.84 3.81
C LYS A 226 21.47 6.85 3.01
N MET A 227 22.60 6.41 2.46
CA MET A 227 23.43 7.25 1.58
C MET A 227 22.67 7.69 0.33
N LEU A 228 21.95 6.76 -0.34
CA LEU A 228 21.12 7.09 -1.49
C LEU A 228 20.00 8.07 -1.14
N GLN A 229 19.32 7.88 -0.01
CA GLN A 229 18.29 8.82 0.45
C GLN A 229 18.87 10.23 0.67
N ASN A 230 20.04 10.35 1.30
CA ASN A 230 20.69 11.64 1.52
C ASN A 230 21.11 12.31 0.19
N LYS A 231 21.64 11.52 -0.76
CA LYS A 231 21.95 12.02 -2.11
C LYS A 231 20.69 12.51 -2.82
N LEU A 232 19.59 11.74 -2.74
CA LEU A 232 18.33 12.11 -3.34
C LEU A 232 17.77 13.43 -2.78
N VAL A 233 17.75 13.58 -1.45
CA VAL A 233 17.30 14.81 -0.79
C VAL A 233 18.13 15.99 -1.27
N LYS A 234 19.47 15.86 -1.27
CA LYS A 234 20.37 16.93 -1.75
C LYS A 234 20.09 17.25 -3.22
N PHE A 235 19.93 16.25 -4.08
CA PHE A 235 19.62 16.45 -5.49
C PHE A 235 18.30 17.21 -5.65
N LEU A 236 17.20 16.70 -5.11
CA LEU A 236 15.86 17.27 -5.30
C LEU A 236 15.79 18.73 -4.79
N THR A 237 16.26 18.99 -3.56
CA THR A 237 16.15 20.32 -2.95
C THR A 237 16.98 21.39 -3.65
N THR A 238 17.95 21.02 -4.48
CA THR A 238 18.74 21.94 -5.30
C THR A 238 18.11 22.25 -6.65
N GLN A 239 17.20 21.40 -7.15
CA GLN A 239 16.56 21.58 -8.46
C GLN A 239 15.63 22.79 -8.48
N ASN A 240 15.54 23.47 -9.64
CA ASN A 240 14.61 24.57 -9.85
C ASN A 240 13.15 24.11 -9.82
N GLU A 241 12.89 22.91 -10.32
CA GLU A 241 11.60 22.23 -10.28
C GLU A 241 11.09 22.08 -8.84
N TRP A 242 11.95 21.61 -7.93
CA TRP A 242 11.60 21.50 -6.51
C TRP A 242 11.31 22.86 -5.88
N LYS A 243 12.17 23.84 -6.14
CA LYS A 243 12.07 25.20 -5.57
C LYS A 243 10.83 25.93 -6.05
N ARG A 244 10.36 25.65 -7.27
CA ARG A 244 9.19 26.29 -7.89
C ARG A 244 7.93 26.17 -7.02
N PHE A 245 7.67 24.98 -6.49
CA PHE A 245 6.47 24.68 -5.69
C PHE A 245 6.79 24.00 -4.34
N GLY A 246 8.05 24.03 -3.91
CA GLY A 246 8.49 23.38 -2.67
C GLY A 246 8.27 21.87 -2.67
N GLY A 247 8.34 21.24 -3.85
CA GLY A 247 8.16 19.80 -4.03
C GLY A 247 6.72 19.30 -4.06
N LYS A 248 5.71 20.16 -3.97
CA LYS A 248 4.29 19.76 -3.91
C LYS A 248 3.76 19.08 -5.18
N ASP A 249 4.38 19.36 -6.32
CA ASP A 249 4.13 18.77 -7.61
C ASP A 249 4.97 17.50 -7.90
N HIS A 250 5.74 17.05 -6.92
CA HIS A 250 6.58 15.85 -7.05
C HIS A 250 5.84 14.62 -6.55
N VAL A 251 5.98 13.51 -7.28
CA VAL A 251 5.48 12.19 -6.91
C VAL A 251 6.64 11.27 -6.59
N ILE A 252 6.65 10.71 -5.39
CA ILE A 252 7.69 9.81 -4.88
C ILE A 252 7.03 8.51 -4.43
N VAL A 253 7.53 7.37 -4.93
CA VAL A 253 7.05 6.07 -4.47
C VAL A 253 7.84 5.63 -3.24
N ALA A 254 7.13 5.36 -2.15
CA ALA A 254 7.68 4.85 -0.90
C ALA A 254 6.80 3.70 -0.36
N HIS A 255 6.57 2.71 -1.23
CA HIS A 255 5.57 1.67 -0.99
C HIS A 255 5.94 0.72 0.15
N HIS A 256 7.23 0.38 0.35
CA HIS A 256 7.64 -0.39 1.52
C HIS A 256 7.55 0.49 2.78
N PRO A 257 6.85 0.06 3.86
CA PRO A 257 6.60 0.90 5.05
C PRO A 257 7.85 1.50 5.71
N ASN A 258 8.98 0.81 5.60
CA ASN A 258 10.26 1.26 6.16
C ASN A 258 11.19 1.91 5.12
N SER A 259 10.74 2.09 3.87
CA SER A 259 11.51 2.85 2.89
C SER A 259 11.44 4.36 3.19
N MET A 260 12.39 5.11 2.70
CA MET A 260 12.43 6.57 2.81
C MET A 260 12.42 7.16 4.24
N LEU A 261 12.70 6.38 5.28
CA LEU A 261 12.63 6.83 6.68
C LEU A 261 13.52 8.04 6.97
N ASP A 262 14.71 8.09 6.36
CA ASP A 262 15.67 9.19 6.54
C ASP A 262 15.31 10.45 5.73
N ALA A 263 14.59 10.29 4.62
CA ALA A 263 14.30 11.35 3.66
C ALA A 263 12.88 11.92 3.79
N ARG A 264 11.90 11.11 4.22
CA ARG A 264 10.47 11.48 4.19
C ARG A 264 10.15 12.78 4.94
N GLY A 265 10.79 13.03 6.08
CA GLY A 265 10.59 14.28 6.83
C GLY A 265 11.04 15.52 6.08
N LYS A 266 12.08 15.41 5.23
CA LYS A 266 12.61 16.51 4.41
C LYS A 266 11.86 16.67 3.08
N LEU A 267 11.22 15.64 2.60
CA LEU A 267 10.47 15.58 1.35
C LEU A 267 8.95 15.51 1.57
N GLY A 268 8.47 15.74 2.78
CA GLY A 268 7.07 15.56 3.19
C GLY A 268 6.05 16.41 2.44
N SER A 269 6.49 17.47 1.76
CA SER A 269 5.63 18.28 0.88
C SER A 269 5.23 17.53 -0.40
N ALA A 270 6.01 16.55 -0.85
CA ALA A 270 5.74 15.77 -2.04
C ALA A 270 4.53 14.84 -1.84
N MET A 271 3.90 14.46 -2.94
CA MET A 271 2.90 13.42 -3.01
C MET A 271 3.58 12.06 -2.94
N PHE A 272 3.23 11.24 -1.94
CA PHE A 272 3.73 9.88 -1.85
C PHE A 272 2.75 8.86 -2.44
N VAL A 273 3.31 7.81 -3.07
CA VAL A 273 2.59 6.58 -3.39
C VAL A 273 3.02 5.52 -2.38
N LEU A 274 2.11 5.11 -1.51
CA LEU A 274 2.34 4.31 -0.30
C LEU A 274 1.54 3.01 -0.34
N ALA A 275 1.88 2.06 0.54
CA ALA A 275 1.04 0.88 0.81
C ALA A 275 -0.08 1.17 1.82
N ASP A 276 0.21 2.03 2.79
CA ASP A 276 -0.69 2.52 3.84
C ASP A 276 -0.06 3.73 4.55
N PHE A 277 -0.80 4.35 5.46
CA PHE A 277 -0.32 5.50 6.25
C PHE A 277 0.23 5.12 7.63
N GLY A 278 0.15 3.85 8.04
CA GLY A 278 0.41 3.42 9.41
C GLY A 278 1.80 3.71 9.97
N ARG A 279 2.79 3.99 9.11
CA ARG A 279 4.17 4.35 9.51
C ARG A 279 4.52 5.81 9.33
N TYR A 280 3.56 6.62 8.88
CA TYR A 280 3.80 8.02 8.57
C TYR A 280 2.96 8.92 9.48
N PRO A 281 3.57 9.96 10.08
CA PRO A 281 2.79 11.03 10.71
C PRO A 281 1.88 11.72 9.69
N SER A 282 0.70 12.16 10.12
CA SER A 282 -0.30 12.80 9.26
C SER A 282 0.20 14.07 8.56
N GLU A 283 1.18 14.75 9.15
CA GLU A 283 1.83 15.92 8.58
C GLU A 283 2.73 15.58 7.37
N ILE A 284 3.21 14.33 7.32
CA ILE A 284 4.09 13.85 6.24
C ILE A 284 3.28 13.14 5.16
N ALA A 285 2.38 12.24 5.56
CA ALA A 285 1.56 11.47 4.63
C ALA A 285 0.11 11.38 5.11
N ASN A 286 -0.82 11.70 4.21
CA ASN A 286 -2.25 11.70 4.49
C ASN A 286 -3.07 11.54 3.20
N ILE A 287 -4.35 11.18 3.36
CA ILE A 287 -5.27 10.93 2.25
C ILE A 287 -5.54 12.15 1.36
N GLU A 288 -5.30 13.37 1.82
CA GLU A 288 -5.56 14.59 1.03
C GLU A 288 -4.62 14.72 -0.17
N LYS A 289 -3.32 14.37 0.02
CA LYS A 289 -2.30 14.53 -1.02
C LYS A 289 -1.73 13.23 -1.54
N ASP A 290 -1.75 12.15 -0.73
CA ASP A 290 -1.05 10.92 -1.03
C ASP A 290 -1.98 9.84 -1.61
N ILE A 291 -1.39 8.79 -2.15
CA ILE A 291 -2.09 7.73 -2.86
C ILE A 291 -1.72 6.40 -2.23
N ILE A 292 -2.73 5.59 -1.92
CA ILE A 292 -2.54 4.18 -1.57
C ILE A 292 -2.52 3.37 -2.86
N ALA A 293 -1.43 2.62 -3.06
CA ALA A 293 -1.26 1.71 -4.18
C ALA A 293 -1.37 0.25 -3.72
N PRO A 294 -1.92 -0.64 -4.54
CA PRO A 294 -1.98 -2.05 -4.20
C PRO A 294 -0.58 -2.68 -4.18
N TYR A 295 -0.39 -3.66 -3.29
CA TYR A 295 0.78 -4.53 -3.38
C TYR A 295 0.75 -5.32 -4.69
N ARG A 296 1.91 -5.54 -5.30
CA ARG A 296 2.03 -6.54 -6.36
C ARG A 296 1.86 -7.93 -5.74
N HIS A 297 0.79 -8.63 -6.11
CA HIS A 297 0.52 -9.99 -5.61
C HIS A 297 1.68 -10.96 -5.92
N VAL A 298 1.92 -11.92 -5.04
CA VAL A 298 3.01 -12.92 -5.19
C VAL A 298 2.48 -14.27 -5.66
N VAL A 299 1.21 -14.56 -5.45
CA VAL A 299 0.57 -15.76 -5.98
C VAL A 299 0.17 -15.55 -7.44
N ARG A 300 0.06 -16.66 -8.18
CA ARG A 300 -0.40 -16.61 -9.58
C ARG A 300 -1.88 -16.22 -9.62
N THR A 301 -2.21 -15.29 -10.51
CA THR A 301 -3.61 -14.94 -10.79
C THR A 301 -4.36 -16.13 -11.37
N ILE A 302 -5.55 -16.39 -10.87
CA ILE A 302 -6.45 -17.42 -11.40
C ILE A 302 -7.26 -16.80 -12.53
N PRO A 303 -7.29 -17.39 -13.73
CA PRO A 303 -8.22 -16.97 -14.77
C PRO A 303 -9.67 -17.08 -14.30
N SER A 304 -10.53 -16.17 -14.71
CA SER A 304 -11.95 -16.16 -14.29
C SER A 304 -12.69 -17.46 -14.65
N ALA A 305 -12.32 -18.11 -15.77
CA ALA A 305 -12.86 -19.39 -16.20
C ALA A 305 -12.47 -20.56 -15.27
N ASP A 306 -11.28 -20.50 -14.68
CA ASP A 306 -10.73 -21.56 -13.82
C ASP A 306 -11.13 -21.37 -12.35
N SER A 307 -11.82 -20.29 -12.03
CA SER A 307 -12.19 -19.97 -10.66
C SER A 307 -13.33 -20.85 -10.14
N ALA A 308 -13.06 -21.59 -9.08
CA ALA A 308 -14.04 -22.50 -8.49
C ALA A 308 -15.23 -21.76 -7.87
N PRO A 309 -16.49 -22.18 -8.16
CA PRO A 309 -17.69 -21.62 -7.52
C PRO A 309 -17.83 -22.10 -6.07
N PHE A 310 -18.82 -21.57 -5.34
CA PHE A 310 -19.06 -21.81 -3.92
C PHE A 310 -19.00 -23.27 -3.48
N ASP A 311 -19.68 -24.17 -4.21
CA ASP A 311 -19.78 -25.57 -3.82
C ASP A 311 -18.49 -26.37 -4.06
N LYS A 312 -17.64 -25.89 -4.97
CA LYS A 312 -16.33 -26.48 -5.25
C LYS A 312 -15.21 -25.95 -4.35
N ARG A 313 -15.52 -25.04 -3.40
CA ARG A 313 -14.58 -24.54 -2.40
C ARG A 313 -14.83 -25.19 -1.05
N PRO A 314 -14.11 -26.29 -0.71
CA PRO A 314 -14.35 -27.07 0.51
C PRO A 314 -13.95 -26.34 1.81
N ILE A 315 -13.08 -25.32 1.71
CA ILE A 315 -12.56 -24.62 2.87
C ILE A 315 -13.42 -23.37 3.13
N LEU A 316 -13.93 -23.23 4.35
CA LEU A 316 -14.71 -22.05 4.72
C LEU A 316 -13.84 -20.81 4.76
N VAL A 317 -12.74 -20.84 5.53
CA VAL A 317 -11.84 -19.72 5.71
C VAL A 317 -10.38 -20.15 5.68
N PHE A 318 -9.56 -19.38 5.00
CA PHE A 318 -8.11 -19.55 4.90
C PHE A 318 -7.38 -18.38 5.53
N PHE A 319 -6.32 -18.68 6.29
CA PHE A 319 -5.36 -17.72 6.77
C PHE A 319 -3.96 -18.29 6.72
N GLN A 320 -3.03 -17.52 6.23
CA GLN A 320 -1.60 -17.85 6.27
C GLN A 320 -0.79 -16.63 6.68
N GLY A 321 -0.13 -16.74 7.85
CA GLY A 321 0.65 -15.64 8.41
C GLY A 321 1.96 -15.36 7.68
N ALA A 322 2.61 -16.39 7.14
CA ALA A 322 3.89 -16.28 6.42
C ALA A 322 3.72 -16.55 4.93
N ILE A 323 4.31 -15.69 4.09
CA ILE A 323 4.17 -15.72 2.62
C ILE A 323 4.93 -16.89 1.95
N TYR A 324 5.88 -17.53 2.64
CA TYR A 324 6.84 -18.44 2.03
C TYR A 324 6.38 -19.88 1.77
N ARG A 325 5.10 -20.19 1.89
CA ARG A 325 4.63 -21.54 1.58
C ARG A 325 4.18 -21.64 0.13
N LYS A 326 4.75 -22.60 -0.61
CA LYS A 326 4.46 -22.87 -2.02
C LYS A 326 2.96 -23.08 -2.32
N ASP A 327 2.16 -23.43 -1.30
CA ASP A 327 0.76 -23.81 -1.45
C ASP A 327 -0.25 -22.69 -1.12
N ALA A 328 0.19 -21.46 -0.85
CA ALA A 328 -0.71 -20.36 -0.48
C ALA A 328 -1.77 -20.09 -1.55
N GLY A 329 -1.39 -20.06 -2.81
CA GLY A 329 -2.32 -19.84 -3.92
C GLY A 329 -3.37 -20.93 -4.03
N HIS A 330 -3.00 -22.20 -3.84
CA HIS A 330 -3.95 -23.32 -3.85
C HIS A 330 -4.91 -23.25 -2.65
N GLY A 331 -4.40 -22.94 -1.45
CA GLY A 331 -5.22 -22.76 -0.26
C GLY A 331 -6.28 -21.67 -0.43
N MET A 332 -5.87 -20.51 -0.99
CA MET A 332 -6.78 -19.41 -1.30
C MET A 332 -7.81 -19.80 -2.37
N ALA A 333 -7.37 -20.43 -3.46
CA ALA A 333 -8.25 -20.89 -4.55
C ALA A 333 -9.33 -21.90 -4.10
N SER A 334 -9.02 -22.69 -3.08
CA SER A 334 -9.92 -23.71 -2.51
C SER A 334 -10.78 -23.19 -1.37
N SER A 335 -10.67 -21.92 -1.00
CA SER A 335 -11.34 -21.31 0.15
C SER A 335 -12.41 -20.32 -0.29
N LYS A 336 -13.52 -20.27 0.49
CA LYS A 336 -14.58 -19.28 0.29
C LYS A 336 -14.13 -17.89 0.75
N PHE A 337 -13.52 -17.83 1.93
CA PHE A 337 -13.07 -16.58 2.54
C PHE A 337 -11.58 -16.63 2.85
N CYS A 338 -10.90 -15.51 2.66
CA CYS A 338 -9.49 -15.35 2.99
C CYS A 338 -9.31 -14.23 4.02
N LEU A 339 -8.76 -14.58 5.18
CA LEU A 339 -8.64 -13.68 6.30
C LEU A 339 -7.42 -12.75 6.11
N ASN A 340 -7.67 -11.45 6.14
CA ASN A 340 -6.66 -10.40 6.16
C ASN A 340 -6.70 -9.67 7.50
N ILE A 341 -5.75 -9.95 8.35
CA ILE A 341 -5.60 -9.33 9.67
C ILE A 341 -4.46 -8.32 9.60
N ALA A 342 -4.66 -7.12 10.16
CA ALA A 342 -3.61 -6.15 10.36
C ALA A 342 -2.42 -6.78 11.11
N GLY A 343 -1.21 -6.48 10.67
CA GLY A 343 0.04 -6.96 11.25
C GLY A 343 0.87 -5.77 11.76
N ASP A 344 2.14 -5.69 11.31
CA ASP A 344 3.01 -4.55 11.58
C ASP A 344 2.48 -3.24 10.97
N THR A 345 1.64 -3.36 9.96
CA THR A 345 0.92 -2.27 9.30
C THR A 345 -0.54 -2.68 9.06
N PRO A 346 -1.46 -1.72 8.91
CA PRO A 346 -2.87 -2.00 8.64
C PRO A 346 -3.10 -2.81 7.36
N SER A 347 -2.33 -2.57 6.30
CA SER A 347 -2.45 -3.27 5.03
C SER A 347 -1.47 -4.45 4.92
N SER A 348 -1.73 -5.36 3.99
CA SER A 348 -0.90 -6.55 3.76
C SER A 348 -1.06 -7.09 2.35
N ASN A 349 0.02 -7.65 1.80
CA ASN A 349 -0.01 -8.34 0.49
C ASN A 349 -1.04 -9.48 0.42
N ARG A 350 -1.38 -10.10 1.57
CA ARG A 350 -2.39 -11.17 1.64
C ARG A 350 -3.75 -10.77 1.06
N LEU A 351 -4.13 -9.49 1.21
CA LEU A 351 -5.36 -8.97 0.63
C LEU A 351 -5.33 -9.11 -0.90
N PHE A 352 -4.26 -8.69 -1.53
CA PHE A 352 -4.13 -8.71 -3.00
C PHE A 352 -3.93 -10.12 -3.53
N ASP A 353 -3.24 -10.98 -2.79
CA ASP A 353 -3.15 -12.41 -3.09
C ASP A 353 -4.53 -13.10 -3.02
N ALA A 354 -5.38 -12.75 -2.04
CA ALA A 354 -6.76 -13.23 -1.94
C ALA A 354 -7.60 -12.75 -3.13
N ILE A 355 -7.49 -11.46 -3.49
CA ILE A 355 -8.22 -10.86 -4.62
C ILE A 355 -7.90 -11.60 -5.93
N VAL A 356 -6.63 -11.79 -6.27
CA VAL A 356 -6.25 -12.46 -7.53
C VAL A 356 -6.48 -13.98 -7.51
N SER A 357 -6.74 -14.56 -6.34
CA SER A 357 -7.16 -15.95 -6.17
C SER A 357 -8.68 -16.10 -6.14
N HIS A 358 -9.43 -15.02 -6.32
CA HIS A 358 -10.89 -14.94 -6.22
C HIS A 358 -11.43 -15.51 -4.90
N CYS A 359 -10.67 -15.38 -3.81
CA CYS A 359 -11.09 -15.71 -2.45
C CYS A 359 -11.64 -14.44 -1.80
N VAL A 360 -12.91 -14.46 -1.38
CA VAL A 360 -13.54 -13.24 -0.81
C VAL A 360 -12.77 -12.80 0.43
N PRO A 361 -12.15 -11.60 0.42
CA PRO A 361 -11.35 -11.16 1.54
C PRO A 361 -12.21 -10.82 2.77
N VAL A 362 -11.73 -11.19 3.95
CA VAL A 362 -12.28 -10.78 5.24
C VAL A 362 -11.24 -9.90 5.92
N ILE A 363 -11.50 -8.62 5.97
CA ILE A 363 -10.57 -7.61 6.47
C ILE A 363 -10.87 -7.36 7.94
N VAL A 364 -9.90 -7.67 8.81
CA VAL A 364 -9.94 -7.39 10.24
C VAL A 364 -8.99 -6.24 10.52
N SER A 365 -9.50 -5.03 10.43
CA SER A 365 -8.77 -3.80 10.70
C SER A 365 -9.76 -2.66 10.90
N ASP A 366 -9.48 -1.78 11.85
CA ASP A 366 -10.27 -0.57 12.09
C ASP A 366 -9.69 0.67 11.38
N GLU A 367 -8.45 0.58 10.85
CA GLU A 367 -7.67 1.71 10.33
C GLU A 367 -7.07 1.46 8.95
N ILE A 368 -7.57 0.49 8.19
CA ILE A 368 -7.02 0.20 6.86
C ILE A 368 -7.50 1.22 5.86
N GLU A 369 -6.56 1.79 5.11
CA GLU A 369 -6.81 2.55 3.90
C GLU A 369 -6.58 1.63 2.70
N LEU A 370 -7.50 1.63 1.75
CA LEU A 370 -7.47 0.74 0.62
C LEU A 370 -7.17 1.50 -0.69
N PRO A 371 -6.51 0.86 -1.67
CA PRO A 371 -6.27 1.49 -2.97
C PRO A 371 -7.59 1.83 -3.68
N PHE A 372 -7.66 3.04 -4.24
CA PHE A 372 -8.76 3.44 -5.14
C PHE A 372 -10.16 3.37 -4.52
N GLU A 373 -10.32 3.56 -3.19
CA GLU A 373 -11.63 3.56 -2.51
C GLU A 373 -12.59 4.65 -3.04
N ASP A 374 -12.06 5.67 -3.66
CA ASP A 374 -12.83 6.70 -4.34
C ASP A 374 -13.50 6.20 -5.66
N VAL A 375 -13.08 5.05 -6.17
CA VAL A 375 -13.56 4.44 -7.42
C VAL A 375 -14.13 3.03 -7.19
N ILE A 376 -13.50 2.24 -6.31
CA ILE A 376 -13.86 0.85 -6.02
C ILE A 376 -14.64 0.81 -4.70
N ASP A 377 -15.85 0.26 -4.73
CA ASP A 377 -16.60 -0.04 -3.50
C ASP A 377 -16.19 -1.42 -2.98
N TYR A 378 -15.33 -1.42 -1.96
CA TYR A 378 -14.84 -2.65 -1.35
C TYR A 378 -15.93 -3.43 -0.59
N SER A 379 -17.04 -2.80 -0.22
CA SER A 379 -18.16 -3.51 0.41
C SER A 379 -18.83 -4.52 -0.54
N GLU A 380 -18.67 -4.35 -1.86
CA GLU A 380 -19.15 -5.28 -2.87
C GLU A 380 -18.27 -6.54 -3.03
N ILE A 381 -17.00 -6.50 -2.53
CA ILE A 381 -16.00 -7.56 -2.77
C ILE A 381 -15.34 -8.09 -1.51
N CYS A 382 -15.49 -7.41 -0.36
CA CYS A 382 -14.84 -7.75 0.91
C CYS A 382 -15.85 -7.74 2.05
N ILE A 383 -15.49 -8.43 3.15
CA ILE A 383 -16.20 -8.38 4.43
C ILE A 383 -15.32 -7.64 5.41
N PHE A 384 -15.85 -6.57 6.02
CA PHE A 384 -15.16 -5.82 7.05
C PHE A 384 -15.57 -6.27 8.44
N VAL A 385 -14.59 -6.51 9.30
CA VAL A 385 -14.81 -6.93 10.69
C VAL A 385 -13.98 -6.05 11.60
N ARG A 386 -14.59 -5.46 12.59
CA ARG A 386 -13.87 -4.67 13.60
C ARG A 386 -12.94 -5.58 14.41
N ALA A 387 -11.76 -5.08 14.76
CA ALA A 387 -10.80 -5.83 15.56
C ALA A 387 -11.41 -6.29 16.90
N SER A 388 -12.22 -5.44 17.56
CA SER A 388 -12.94 -5.75 18.80
C SER A 388 -13.97 -6.88 18.67
N ASP A 389 -14.58 -7.06 17.49
CA ASP A 389 -15.55 -8.12 17.25
C ASP A 389 -14.88 -9.43 16.86
N ALA A 390 -13.80 -9.35 16.10
CA ALA A 390 -13.05 -10.52 15.64
C ALA A 390 -12.50 -11.37 16.78
N VAL A 391 -12.21 -10.77 17.96
CA VAL A 391 -11.70 -11.45 19.15
C VAL A 391 -12.79 -12.13 19.98
N LYS A 392 -14.06 -11.81 19.75
CA LYS A 392 -15.19 -12.46 20.46
C LYS A 392 -15.28 -13.93 20.07
N LYS A 393 -15.39 -14.81 21.06
CA LYS A 393 -15.42 -16.26 20.85
C LYS A 393 -16.52 -16.65 19.85
N GLY A 394 -16.12 -17.27 18.76
CA GLY A 394 -17.05 -17.81 17.72
C GLY A 394 -17.65 -16.75 16.79
N TYR A 395 -17.49 -15.45 17.05
CA TYR A 395 -18.12 -14.39 16.25
C TYR A 395 -17.78 -14.49 14.77
N LEU A 396 -16.49 -14.50 14.44
CA LEU A 396 -16.02 -14.54 13.05
C LEU A 396 -16.56 -15.77 12.28
N LEU A 397 -16.50 -16.96 12.90
CA LEU A 397 -16.98 -18.17 12.25
C LEU A 397 -18.50 -18.17 12.06
N ASN A 398 -19.25 -17.66 13.04
CA ASN A 398 -20.70 -17.55 12.93
C ASN A 398 -21.09 -16.54 11.85
N LEU A 399 -20.40 -15.39 11.78
CA LEU A 399 -20.58 -14.40 10.71
C LEU A 399 -20.38 -15.05 9.33
N LEU A 400 -19.24 -15.72 9.12
CA LEU A 400 -18.92 -16.31 7.81
C LEU A 400 -19.84 -17.48 7.42
N ARG A 401 -20.32 -18.27 8.39
CA ARG A 401 -21.31 -19.32 8.17
C ARG A 401 -22.69 -18.77 7.86
N GLY A 402 -23.02 -17.58 8.36
CA GLY A 402 -24.28 -16.89 8.11
C GLY A 402 -24.39 -16.29 6.70
N ILE A 403 -23.28 -16.15 5.97
CA ILE A 403 -23.30 -15.63 4.60
C ILE A 403 -23.85 -16.70 3.67
N SER A 404 -24.96 -16.36 3.00
CA SER A 404 -25.62 -17.28 2.07
C SER A 404 -24.75 -17.50 0.81
N ARG A 405 -25.02 -18.62 0.10
CA ARG A 405 -24.41 -18.91 -1.19
C ARG A 405 -24.57 -17.76 -2.17
N ASP A 406 -25.77 -17.18 -2.25
CA ASP A 406 -26.07 -16.11 -3.22
C ASP A 406 -25.32 -14.81 -2.89
N GLN A 407 -25.23 -14.46 -1.61
CA GLN A 407 -24.43 -13.30 -1.17
C GLN A 407 -22.95 -13.50 -1.51
N TRP A 408 -22.40 -14.68 -1.21
CA TRP A 408 -21.01 -14.98 -1.55
C TRP A 408 -20.77 -14.95 -3.05
N THR A 409 -21.69 -15.55 -3.84
CA THR A 409 -21.55 -15.59 -5.31
C THR A 409 -21.54 -14.20 -5.92
N LYS A 410 -22.39 -13.28 -5.43
CA LYS A 410 -22.37 -11.87 -5.87
C LYS A 410 -21.01 -11.20 -5.61
N MET A 411 -20.47 -11.36 -4.39
CA MET A 411 -19.14 -10.83 -4.05
C MET A 411 -18.05 -11.46 -4.92
N TRP A 412 -18.09 -12.76 -5.13
CA TRP A 412 -17.10 -13.47 -5.95
C TRP A 412 -17.14 -13.07 -7.41
N GLU A 413 -18.32 -12.88 -8.01
CA GLU A 413 -18.44 -12.38 -9.38
C GLU A 413 -17.91 -10.97 -9.51
N LYS A 414 -18.27 -10.11 -8.58
CA LYS A 414 -17.76 -8.74 -8.55
C LYS A 414 -16.25 -8.68 -8.34
N LEU A 415 -15.73 -9.56 -7.50
CA LEU A 415 -14.29 -9.68 -7.27
C LEU A 415 -13.55 -10.07 -8.56
N LYS A 416 -14.06 -11.01 -9.36
CA LYS A 416 -13.49 -11.39 -10.67
C LYS A 416 -13.41 -10.21 -11.65
N GLU A 417 -14.42 -9.34 -11.66
CA GLU A 417 -14.41 -8.12 -12.49
C GLU A 417 -13.34 -7.12 -12.04
N THR A 418 -13.08 -7.07 -10.73
CA THR A 418 -12.24 -6.05 -10.10
C THR A 418 -10.75 -6.43 -10.12
N VAL A 419 -10.40 -7.72 -10.25
CA VAL A 419 -9.02 -8.24 -10.20
C VAL A 419 -8.04 -7.45 -11.06
N ARG A 420 -8.43 -7.03 -12.27
CA ARG A 420 -7.57 -6.30 -13.20
C ARG A 420 -6.98 -5.03 -12.59
N HIS A 421 -7.71 -4.34 -11.69
CA HIS A 421 -7.26 -3.11 -11.03
C HIS A 421 -6.11 -3.32 -10.03
N PHE A 422 -5.80 -4.56 -9.72
CA PHE A 422 -4.73 -4.95 -8.79
C PHE A 422 -3.57 -5.67 -9.48
N GLN A 423 -3.61 -5.78 -10.81
CA GLN A 423 -2.56 -6.42 -11.60
C GLN A 423 -1.61 -5.39 -12.18
N TYR A 424 -0.31 -5.64 -12.03
CA TYR A 424 0.75 -4.86 -12.66
C TYR A 424 1.23 -5.58 -13.90
N GLN A 425 1.18 -4.91 -15.05
CA GLN A 425 1.55 -5.47 -16.34
C GLN A 425 2.53 -4.55 -17.07
N TYR A 426 3.26 -5.10 -18.03
CA TYR A 426 4.07 -4.35 -18.99
C TYR A 426 3.90 -4.94 -20.38
N PRO A 427 3.52 -4.12 -21.37
CA PRO A 427 2.99 -2.76 -21.21
C PRO A 427 1.75 -2.70 -20.32
N SER A 428 1.52 -1.55 -19.67
CA SER A 428 0.30 -1.31 -18.87
C SER A 428 -0.95 -1.49 -19.72
N GLN A 429 -2.00 -2.03 -19.11
CA GLN A 429 -3.28 -2.27 -19.76
C GLN A 429 -4.35 -1.32 -19.21
N PRO A 430 -5.40 -1.03 -19.99
CA PRO A 430 -6.49 -0.19 -19.51
C PRO A 430 -7.05 -0.69 -18.17
N CYS A 431 -7.10 0.19 -17.18
CA CYS A 431 -7.58 -0.10 -15.84
C CYS A 431 -6.77 -1.15 -15.06
N ASP A 432 -5.52 -1.41 -15.42
CA ASP A 432 -4.62 -2.15 -14.54
C ASP A 432 -4.12 -1.28 -13.37
N ALA A 433 -3.33 -1.84 -12.47
CA ALA A 433 -2.87 -1.12 -11.28
C ALA A 433 -2.02 0.13 -11.63
N VAL A 434 -1.25 0.09 -12.72
CA VAL A 434 -0.42 1.21 -13.16
C VAL A 434 -1.29 2.36 -13.66
N ASP A 435 -2.24 2.03 -14.53
CA ASP A 435 -3.21 2.98 -15.09
C ASP A 435 -4.06 3.63 -13.97
N MET A 436 -4.57 2.83 -13.04
CA MET A 436 -5.34 3.28 -11.88
C MET A 436 -4.53 4.19 -10.94
N ILE A 437 -3.23 3.93 -10.75
CA ILE A 437 -2.36 4.80 -9.96
C ILE A 437 -2.20 6.16 -10.65
N TRP A 438 -1.94 6.19 -11.96
CA TRP A 438 -1.84 7.46 -12.69
C TRP A 438 -3.15 8.25 -12.69
N GLU A 439 -4.29 7.58 -12.82
CA GLU A 439 -5.59 8.23 -12.64
C GLU A 439 -5.76 8.81 -11.23
N ALA A 440 -5.35 8.08 -10.18
CA ALA A 440 -5.39 8.56 -8.80
C ALA A 440 -4.49 9.79 -8.60
N VAL A 441 -3.29 9.80 -9.21
CA VAL A 441 -2.41 10.97 -9.25
C VAL A 441 -3.11 12.14 -9.93
N ALA A 442 -3.69 11.92 -11.12
CA ALA A 442 -4.38 12.97 -11.88
C ALA A 442 -5.52 13.61 -11.08
N ARG A 443 -6.26 12.82 -10.30
CA ARG A 443 -7.34 13.34 -9.42
C ARG A 443 -6.82 14.26 -8.30
N LYS A 444 -5.55 14.10 -7.86
CA LYS A 444 -4.94 14.95 -6.82
C LYS A 444 -4.35 16.25 -7.37
N VAL A 445 -3.96 16.29 -8.65
CA VAL A 445 -3.28 17.45 -9.27
C VAL A 445 -4.05 18.77 -9.10
N PRO A 446 -5.36 18.87 -9.36
CA PRO A 446 -6.08 20.14 -9.22
C PRO A 446 -6.02 20.72 -7.80
N MET A 447 -6.08 19.87 -6.78
CA MET A 447 -5.98 20.31 -5.38
C MET A 447 -4.58 20.80 -5.03
N VAL A 448 -3.55 20.11 -5.50
CA VAL A 448 -2.14 20.52 -5.32
C VAL A 448 -1.89 21.87 -5.99
N GLN A 449 -2.36 22.05 -7.23
CA GLN A 449 -2.25 23.31 -7.95
C GLN A 449 -2.99 24.45 -7.22
N LEU A 450 -4.20 24.20 -6.75
CA LEU A 450 -4.99 25.19 -6.00
C LEU A 450 -4.26 25.65 -4.72
N LYS A 451 -3.77 24.68 -3.91
CA LYS A 451 -2.99 24.99 -2.69
C LYS A 451 -1.76 25.83 -3.02
N THR A 452 -1.02 25.47 -4.06
CA THR A 452 0.16 26.18 -4.53
C THR A 452 -0.14 27.60 -5.00
N HIS A 453 -1.20 27.79 -5.79
CA HIS A 453 -1.60 29.12 -6.25
C HIS A 453 -2.05 30.02 -5.09
N ARG A 454 -2.74 29.47 -4.10
CA ARG A 454 -3.14 30.24 -2.89
C ARG A 454 -1.94 30.75 -2.11
N GLU A 455 -0.92 29.94 -1.91
CA GLU A 455 0.31 30.33 -1.22
C GLU A 455 1.10 31.37 -2.01
N ASN A 456 1.19 31.24 -3.32
CA ASN A 456 1.91 32.18 -4.17
C ASN A 456 1.26 33.57 -4.28
N ARG A 457 -0.04 33.71 -3.95
CA ARG A 457 -0.70 35.02 -3.90
C ARG A 457 0.01 35.98 -2.95
N TYR A 458 0.38 35.52 -1.78
CA TYR A 458 1.00 36.35 -0.74
C TYR A 458 2.48 36.61 -1.01
N ARG A 459 3.21 35.66 -1.59
CA ARG A 459 4.64 35.83 -1.95
C ARG A 459 4.88 36.90 -3.01
N ARG A 460 3.91 37.21 -3.87
CA ARG A 460 4.02 38.30 -4.85
C ARG A 460 3.95 39.68 -4.19
N SER A 461 3.12 39.85 -3.18
CA SER A 461 3.00 41.13 -2.46
C SER A 461 4.24 41.45 -1.60
N GLU A 462 4.94 40.44 -1.10
CA GLU A 462 6.16 40.62 -0.32
C GLU A 462 7.40 40.98 -1.18
N ARG A 463 7.37 40.65 -2.48
CA ARG A 463 8.46 41.03 -3.43
C ARG A 463 8.31 42.43 -4.03
N ILE A 464 7.19 43.10 -3.79
CA ILE A 464 6.88 44.45 -4.28
C ILE A 464 7.11 45.50 -3.17
N LYS A 465 7.35 45.05 -1.95
CA LYS A 465 7.83 45.87 -0.85
C LYS A 465 9.38 45.78 -0.76
#